data_66b3da6cd5a68b9def5636691aa50234
#
_entry.id   66b3da6cd5a68b9def5636691aa50234
#
_cell.length_a   1.000
_cell.length_b   1.000
_cell.length_c   1.000
_cell.angle_alpha   90.00
_cell.angle_beta   90.00
_cell.angle_gamma   90.00
#
_symmetry.space_group_name_H-M   'P 1'
#
loop_
_entity.id
_entity.type
_entity.pdbx_description
1 polymer ?
#
loop_
_entity_poly.entity_id
_entity_poly.type
_entity_poly.pdbx_seq_one_letter_code
_entity_poly.pdbx_strand_id
1 'polypeptide(L)'
;MDRALMDEVGIYPYEKILVGNLNTGDRFETYAIERDAGSGAIELNGAVARLGEVGDLLVILSFAQVEESEVANWKPKVLVMKEN
;
A
#
# COMPACT_ATOMS: atom_id res chain seq x y z
N MET A 1 -5.16 4.87 -4.56
CA MET A 1 -5.56 3.80 -3.61
C MET A 1 -6.91 4.15 -2.99
N ASP A 2 -7.81 3.21 -2.94
CA ASP A 2 -9.12 3.38 -2.33
C ASP A 2 -8.99 3.88 -0.89
N ARG A 3 -9.68 4.96 -0.55
CA ARG A 3 -9.61 5.59 0.78
C ARG A 3 -10.04 4.66 1.90
N ALA A 4 -11.05 3.82 1.66
CA ALA A 4 -11.50 2.87 2.67
C ALA A 4 -10.42 1.83 3.00
N LEU A 5 -9.65 1.41 2.00
CA LEU A 5 -8.53 0.50 2.21
C LEU A 5 -7.41 1.18 2.98
N MET A 6 -7.11 2.45 2.65
CA MET A 6 -6.12 3.23 3.37
C MET A 6 -6.49 3.38 4.85
N ASP A 7 -7.73 3.70 5.13
CA ASP A 7 -8.22 3.86 6.51
C ASP A 7 -8.11 2.55 7.29
N GLU A 8 -8.40 1.43 6.66
CA GLU A 8 -8.37 0.14 7.32
C GLU A 8 -6.96 -0.26 7.79
N VAL A 9 -5.95 0.08 7.02
CA VAL A 9 -4.55 -0.24 7.36
C VAL A 9 -3.79 0.94 7.95
N GLY A 10 -4.42 2.10 8.07
CA GLY A 10 -3.81 3.26 8.70
C GLY A 10 -2.83 4.02 7.82
N ILE A 11 -3.01 3.99 6.49
CA ILE A 11 -2.21 4.79 5.56
C ILE A 11 -2.89 6.14 5.34
N TYR A 12 -2.14 7.22 5.51
CA TYR A 12 -2.62 8.57 5.28
C TYR A 12 -2.39 9.00 3.84
N PRO A 13 -3.23 9.92 3.30
CA PRO A 13 -2.95 10.53 2.00
C PRO A 13 -1.56 11.16 1.97
N TYR A 14 -0.84 10.94 0.88
CA TYR A 14 0.53 11.41 0.65
C TYR A 14 1.60 10.79 1.56
N GLU A 15 1.24 9.80 2.33
CA GLU A 15 2.22 9.05 3.11
C GLU A 15 3.14 8.25 2.19
N LYS A 16 4.44 8.23 2.53
CA LYS A 16 5.42 7.41 1.81
C LYS A 16 5.13 5.94 2.02
N ILE A 17 5.09 5.18 0.95
CA ILE A 17 4.84 3.74 0.96
C ILE A 17 5.87 3.02 0.11
N LEU A 18 6.09 1.75 0.43
CA LEU A 18 6.89 0.85 -0.39
C LEU A 18 5.93 -0.11 -1.09
N VAL A 19 6.09 -0.25 -2.40
CA VAL A 19 5.27 -1.17 -3.19
C VAL A 19 6.16 -2.25 -3.78
N GLY A 20 5.77 -3.50 -3.57
CA GLY A 20 6.40 -4.65 -4.21
C GLY A 20 5.44 -5.27 -5.21
N ASN A 21 5.92 -5.51 -6.43
CA ASN A 21 5.16 -6.20 -7.46
C ASN A 21 5.54 -7.68 -7.44
N LEU A 22 4.61 -8.54 -7.06
CA LEU A 22 4.88 -9.97 -6.93
C LEU A 22 5.05 -10.67 -8.27
N ASN A 23 4.52 -10.10 -9.35
CA ASN A 23 4.64 -10.67 -10.68
C ASN A 23 5.98 -10.36 -11.34
N THR A 24 6.53 -9.19 -11.10
CA THR A 24 7.77 -8.73 -11.74
C THR A 24 8.98 -8.76 -10.84
N GLY A 25 8.77 -8.74 -9.51
CA GLY A 25 9.85 -8.59 -8.53
C GLY A 25 10.30 -7.15 -8.31
N ASP A 26 9.70 -6.20 -8.98
CA ASP A 26 10.05 -4.79 -8.81
C ASP A 26 9.63 -4.26 -7.46
N ARG A 27 10.44 -3.38 -6.91
CA ARG A 27 10.13 -2.63 -5.68
C ARG A 27 10.35 -1.17 -5.93
N PHE A 28 9.47 -0.34 -5.41
CA PHE A 28 9.61 1.10 -5.55
C PHE A 28 8.96 1.83 -4.38
N GLU A 29 9.52 2.98 -4.07
CA GLU A 29 8.95 3.90 -3.09
C GLU A 29 8.12 4.94 -3.82
N THR A 30 6.98 5.27 -3.25
CA THR A 30 6.09 6.29 -3.75
C THR A 30 5.29 6.86 -2.59
N TYR A 31 4.23 7.58 -2.86
CA TYR A 31 3.32 8.05 -1.83
C TYR A 31 1.89 7.71 -2.20
N ALA A 32 1.05 7.55 -1.19
CA ALA A 32 -0.33 7.17 -1.38
C ALA A 32 -1.18 8.36 -1.83
N ILE A 33 -1.92 8.17 -2.92
CA ILE A 33 -2.90 9.15 -3.40
C ILE A 33 -4.27 8.53 -3.20
N GLU A 34 -5.16 9.24 -2.50
CA GLU A 34 -6.50 8.71 -2.25
C GLU A 34 -7.38 8.73 -3.50
N ARG A 35 -8.25 7.74 -3.58
CA ARG A 35 -9.36 7.66 -4.50
C ARG A 35 -10.63 7.44 -3.70
N ASP A 36 -11.77 7.60 -4.34
CA ASP A 36 -13.06 7.48 -3.69
C ASP A 36 -13.18 6.18 -2.88
N ALA A 37 -13.69 6.31 -1.68
CA ALA A 37 -13.93 5.17 -0.79
C ALA A 37 -14.91 4.20 -1.45
N GLY A 38 -14.57 2.92 -1.40
CA GLY A 38 -15.38 1.88 -2.02
C GLY A 38 -15.13 1.65 -3.50
N SER A 39 -14.23 2.44 -4.12
CA SER A 39 -13.90 2.29 -5.54
C SER A 39 -13.11 1.02 -5.85
N GLY A 40 -12.41 0.48 -4.86
CA GLY A 40 -11.49 -0.66 -5.06
C GLY A 40 -10.25 -0.28 -5.85
N ALA A 41 -10.02 1.01 -6.09
CA ALA A 41 -8.95 1.46 -6.98
C ALA A 41 -7.57 1.35 -6.34
N ILE A 42 -6.66 0.71 -7.06
CA ILE A 42 -5.22 0.76 -6.80
C ILE A 42 -4.58 1.10 -8.15
N GLU A 43 -4.04 2.30 -8.26
CA GLU A 43 -3.51 2.82 -9.51
C GLU A 43 -2.06 3.22 -9.35
N LEU A 44 -1.27 2.95 -10.39
CA LEU A 44 0.11 3.39 -10.50
C LEU A 44 0.17 4.56 -11.48
N ASN A 45 0.54 5.73 -10.98
CA ASN A 45 0.55 6.95 -11.75
C ASN A 45 1.98 7.51 -11.89
N GLY A 46 2.18 8.32 -12.91
CA GLY A 46 3.47 8.98 -13.14
C GLY A 46 4.58 8.00 -13.50
N ALA A 47 5.77 8.22 -12.95
CA ALA A 47 6.95 7.41 -13.27
C ALA A 47 6.77 5.93 -12.90
N VAL A 48 6.02 5.62 -11.84
CA VAL A 48 5.83 4.25 -11.37
C VAL A 48 4.81 3.47 -12.20
N ALA A 49 4.10 4.12 -13.13
CA ALA A 49 3.10 3.46 -13.96
C ALA A 49 3.69 2.33 -14.83
N ARG A 50 4.99 2.38 -15.11
CA ARG A 50 5.67 1.33 -15.87
C ARG A 50 6.06 0.12 -15.06
N LEU A 51 5.92 0.18 -13.74
CA LEU A 51 6.35 -0.89 -12.83
C LEU A 51 5.22 -1.87 -12.49
N GLY A 52 4.10 -1.75 -13.17
CA GLY A 52 2.99 -2.67 -12.98
C GLY A 52 1.99 -2.60 -14.10
N GLU A 53 1.25 -3.69 -14.27
CA GLU A 53 0.17 -3.83 -15.24
C GLU A 53 -1.10 -4.27 -14.53
N VAL A 54 -2.23 -4.03 -15.16
CA VAL A 54 -3.52 -4.52 -14.66
C VAL A 54 -3.44 -6.03 -14.50
N GLY A 55 -3.84 -6.50 -13.34
CA GLY A 55 -3.77 -7.93 -12.99
C GLY A 55 -2.56 -8.31 -12.15
N ASP A 56 -1.56 -7.44 -12.01
CA ASP A 56 -0.42 -7.70 -11.15
C ASP A 56 -0.83 -7.72 -9.68
N LEU A 57 -0.19 -8.59 -8.91
CA LEU A 57 -0.35 -8.65 -7.47
C LEU A 57 0.68 -7.75 -6.80
N LEU A 58 0.20 -6.86 -5.94
CA LEU A 58 1.03 -5.89 -5.26
C LEU A 58 1.00 -6.10 -3.75
N VAL A 59 2.14 -5.85 -3.12
CA VAL A 59 2.23 -5.69 -1.67
C VAL A 59 2.52 -4.23 -1.39
N ILE A 60 1.68 -3.59 -0.61
CA ILE A 60 1.84 -2.18 -0.24
C ILE A 60 2.16 -2.12 1.24
N LEU A 61 3.27 -1.49 1.59
CA LEU A 61 3.78 -1.42 2.95
C LEU A 61 3.90 0.03 3.39
N SER A 62 3.42 0.33 4.59
CA SER A 62 3.75 1.55 5.29
C SER A 62 4.53 1.19 6.55
N PHE A 63 5.23 2.17 7.10
CA PHE A 63 6.14 1.94 8.21
C PHE A 63 5.80 2.87 9.36
N ALA A 64 6.03 2.39 10.58
CA ALA A 64 5.85 3.18 11.77
C ALA A 64 7.07 3.06 12.66
N GLN A 65 7.37 4.14 13.37
CA GLN A 65 8.36 4.11 14.44
C GLN A 65 7.64 3.85 15.74
N VAL A 66 8.15 2.89 16.52
CA VAL A 66 7.58 2.57 17.82
C VAL A 66 8.67 2.60 18.87
N GLU A 67 8.29 2.87 20.11
CA GLU A 67 9.22 2.81 21.23
C GLU A 67 9.74 1.38 21.39
N GLU A 68 11.00 1.25 21.80
CA GLU A 68 11.61 -0.05 22.01
C GLU A 68 10.79 -0.94 22.94
N SER A 69 10.20 -0.34 23.97
CA SER A 69 9.34 -1.04 24.94
C SER A 69 8.07 -1.62 24.32
N GLU A 70 7.65 -1.13 23.17
CA GLU A 70 6.42 -1.54 22.49
C GLU A 70 6.66 -2.56 21.37
N VAL A 71 7.92 -2.76 20.98
CA VAL A 71 8.25 -3.61 19.81
C VAL A 71 7.72 -5.03 19.96
N ALA A 72 7.86 -5.63 21.14
CA ALA A 72 7.43 -7.01 21.38
C ALA A 72 5.91 -7.20 21.25
N ASN A 73 5.14 -6.13 21.47
CA ASN A 73 3.67 -6.16 21.41
C ASN A 73 3.12 -5.52 20.15
N TRP A 74 4.00 -5.03 19.28
CA TRP A 74 3.58 -4.39 18.05
C TRP A 74 2.97 -5.41 17.09
N LYS A 75 1.81 -5.09 16.55
CA LYS A 75 1.17 -5.91 15.53
C LYS A 75 0.82 -5.03 14.33
N PRO A 76 1.34 -5.35 13.15
CA PRO A 76 0.97 -4.62 11.95
C PRO A 76 -0.49 -4.86 11.61
N LYS A 77 -1.10 -3.86 11.00
CA LYS A 77 -2.43 -4.01 10.41
C LYS A 77 -2.26 -4.60 9.01
N VAL A 78 -2.87 -5.72 8.76
CA VAL A 78 -2.75 -6.43 7.48
C VAL A 78 -4.12 -6.60 6.86
N LEU A 79 -4.24 -6.20 5.61
CA LEU A 79 -5.43 -6.43 4.82
C LEU A 79 -5.03 -7.24 3.59
N VAL A 80 -5.63 -8.41 3.44
CA VAL A 80 -5.43 -9.24 2.26
C VAL A 80 -6.64 -9.06 1.35
N MET A 81 -6.39 -8.54 0.15
CA MET A 81 -7.43 -8.33 -0.84
C MET A 81 -7.66 -9.60 -1.65
N LYS A 82 -8.91 -9.92 -1.87
CA LYS A 82 -9.26 -10.95 -2.84
C LYS A 82 -9.26 -10.37 -4.24
N GLU A 83 -8.99 -11.20 -5.22
CA GLU A 83 -9.11 -10.79 -6.62
C GLU A 83 -10.52 -10.28 -6.92
N ASN A 84 -10.55 -9.20 -7.65
CA ASN A 84 -11.80 -8.65 -8.16
C ASN A 84 -12.15 -9.27 -9.51
#